data_fb1d6b7e612e8c96b4451e0a76340a13
#
_entry.id   fb1d6b7e612e8c96b4451e0a76340a13
#
_cell.length_a   1.000
_cell.length_b   1.000
_cell.length_c   1.000
_cell.angle_alpha   90.00
_cell.angle_beta   90.00
_cell.angle_gamma   90.00
#
_symmetry.space_group_name_H-M   'P 1'
#
loop_
_entity.id
_entity.type
_entity.pdbx_description
1 polymer ?
#
loop_
_entity_poly.entity_id
_entity_poly.type
_entity_poly.pdbx_seq_one_letter_code
_entity_poly.pdbx_strand_id
1 'polypeptide(L)'
;MKKIIGYHINKSGIYTSKGESCLESPFLDFLLQPEPDTIKVFYHMEYSISNLLILIGVTREEAEKLQHKNYLHLDAYTLKYIPGKYFSIAKGHYYKCPFVNFSDVNQYSSAKLENVTSKEACLAAALNAQETGEEVYKTLTGLGLNPTSLTSPIKVYEKEVLDKIDLPTIDDIPEDAGFYAYQTCQGNWVETFQIGHWETAYDYDINSAYPSELAKLVDIRLGKWKESKQWIPEAKYGYCKGIVTITEPYSPITYNVKGSGFNNLNYTPVGEWETFLTKEQIEFIYKWKLGKFELINGWWWIPEKESKLLEDEVTKLYLQKEQSKGLSKKIIKRTASGIWGKFLQVQKDGFGDKFNPVYGAEVETAVKLRVSDFVLRNRINPISIAVDGVISPKVVNDLGNENEIGRWKLTDTASCISVGTATVAMKGKEKNADFSLSYKWLMEEIKRDPKATEYSMKKMSPVTLAVALNGNWEKLGELREITKTVYIGNNVKRQYKKTPEYGEDLLNNYYKSEPWDITVISNPVEEPDH
;
A
#
# COMPACT_ATOMS: atom_id res chain seq x y z
N MET A 1 5.29 17.67 26.41
CA MET A 1 5.57 16.53 25.50
C MET A 1 4.93 15.31 26.12
N LYS A 2 4.10 14.56 25.36
CA LYS A 2 3.47 13.35 25.89
C LYS A 2 4.51 12.27 26.17
N LYS A 3 4.30 11.51 27.24
CA LYS A 3 5.10 10.33 27.58
C LYS A 3 4.68 9.16 26.69
N ILE A 4 5.62 8.39 26.19
CA ILE A 4 5.34 7.15 25.46
C ILE A 4 5.63 5.97 26.37
N ILE A 5 4.73 5.00 26.41
CA ILE A 5 4.93 3.73 27.13
C ILE A 5 4.73 2.58 26.15
N GLY A 6 5.76 1.77 26.00
CA GLY A 6 5.73 0.54 25.23
C GLY A 6 5.18 -0.63 26.03
N TYR A 7 4.43 -1.49 25.36
CA TYR A 7 3.85 -2.71 25.91
C TYR A 7 4.24 -3.92 25.05
N HIS A 8 4.46 -5.04 25.71
CA HIS A 8 4.60 -6.35 25.09
C HIS A 8 3.75 -7.36 25.87
N ILE A 9 3.04 -8.23 25.18
CA ILE A 9 2.20 -9.28 25.79
C ILE A 9 2.55 -10.62 25.13
N ASN A 10 2.81 -11.61 25.97
CA ASN A 10 2.97 -13.00 25.58
C ASN A 10 2.13 -13.91 26.49
N LYS A 11 2.22 -15.24 26.33
CA LYS A 11 1.49 -16.23 27.14
C LYS A 11 1.79 -16.16 28.64
N SER A 12 2.91 -15.53 29.06
CA SER A 12 3.31 -15.42 30.47
C SER A 12 2.82 -14.14 31.14
N GLY A 13 2.35 -13.14 30.39
CA GLY A 13 1.83 -11.90 30.96
C GLY A 13 2.05 -10.66 30.12
N ILE A 14 1.89 -9.50 30.77
CA ILE A 14 2.02 -8.16 30.21
C ILE A 14 3.29 -7.52 30.75
N TYR A 15 4.06 -6.88 29.89
CA TYR A 15 5.32 -6.21 30.22
C TYR A 15 5.29 -4.78 29.69
N THR A 16 5.86 -3.84 30.46
CA THR A 16 5.94 -2.42 30.07
C THR A 16 7.39 -1.96 29.98
N SER A 17 7.62 -0.91 29.19
CA SER A 17 8.93 -0.25 29.08
C SER A 17 9.37 0.47 30.38
N LYS A 18 8.48 0.59 31.38
CA LYS A 18 8.83 1.08 32.73
C LYS A 18 9.48 0.02 33.61
N GLY A 19 9.62 -1.22 33.14
CA GLY A 19 10.08 -2.35 33.93
C GLY A 19 8.99 -3.05 34.72
N GLU A 20 7.73 -2.61 34.62
CA GLU A 20 6.59 -3.22 35.30
C GLU A 20 6.12 -4.47 34.52
N SER A 21 5.54 -5.43 35.23
CA SER A 21 4.92 -6.62 34.62
C SER A 21 3.66 -7.04 35.40
N CYS A 22 2.71 -7.63 34.65
CA CYS A 22 1.53 -8.25 35.23
C CYS A 22 1.49 -9.71 34.75
N LEU A 23 1.74 -10.65 35.67
CA LEU A 23 1.87 -12.08 35.37
C LEU A 23 0.62 -12.87 35.76
N GLU A 24 -0.30 -12.25 36.47
CA GLU A 24 -1.55 -12.85 36.95
C GLU A 24 -2.70 -11.86 36.76
N SER A 25 -3.94 -12.38 36.73
CA SER A 25 -5.17 -11.57 36.66
C SER A 25 -5.23 -10.56 37.82
N PRO A 26 -5.75 -9.33 37.64
CA PRO A 26 -6.56 -8.88 36.51
C PRO A 26 -5.77 -8.13 35.41
N PHE A 27 -5.53 -8.76 34.29
CA PHE A 27 -4.76 -8.21 33.16
C PHE A 27 -5.38 -6.93 32.56
N LEU A 28 -6.72 -6.88 32.44
CA LEU A 28 -7.41 -5.75 31.84
C LEU A 28 -7.36 -4.50 32.72
N ASP A 29 -7.46 -4.64 34.04
CA ASP A 29 -7.30 -3.51 34.97
C ASP A 29 -5.87 -2.96 34.94
N PHE A 30 -4.84 -3.80 34.75
CA PHE A 30 -3.47 -3.34 34.55
C PHE A 30 -3.32 -2.48 33.27
N LEU A 31 -3.94 -2.88 32.17
CA LEU A 31 -3.93 -2.08 30.93
C LEU A 31 -4.72 -0.77 31.06
N LEU A 32 -5.75 -0.76 31.91
CA LEU A 32 -6.61 0.40 32.18
C LEU A 32 -6.02 1.42 33.15
N GLN A 33 -4.90 1.11 33.82
CA GLN A 33 -4.28 2.05 34.74
C GLN A 33 -4.13 3.44 34.12
N PRO A 34 -4.64 4.48 34.78
CA PRO A 34 -4.59 5.83 34.25
C PRO A 34 -3.15 6.33 34.16
N GLU A 35 -2.77 6.81 33.03
CA GLU A 35 -1.46 7.40 32.74
C GLU A 35 -1.70 8.74 32.08
N PRO A 36 -1.76 9.85 32.84
CA PRO A 36 -2.02 11.17 32.27
C PRO A 36 -0.93 11.55 31.27
N ASP A 37 -1.34 12.23 30.21
CA ASP A 37 -0.49 12.72 29.12
C ASP A 37 0.41 11.64 28.47
N THR A 38 -0.11 10.42 28.37
CA THR A 38 0.62 9.26 27.86
C THR A 38 -0.01 8.72 26.59
N ILE A 39 0.84 8.27 25.66
CA ILE A 39 0.46 7.45 24.51
C ILE A 39 1.01 6.04 24.74
N LYS A 40 0.14 5.04 24.71
CA LYS A 40 0.47 3.63 24.90
C LYS A 40 0.67 2.98 23.52
N VAL A 41 1.76 2.21 23.36
CA VAL A 41 2.14 1.61 22.08
C VAL A 41 2.50 0.14 22.21
N PHE A 42 2.18 -0.64 21.18
CA PHE A 42 2.66 -2.00 20.99
C PHE A 42 3.65 -2.04 19.81
N TYR A 43 4.58 -2.95 19.92
CA TYR A 43 5.35 -3.47 18.82
C TYR A 43 4.81 -4.86 18.47
N HIS A 44 4.36 -5.13 17.27
CA HIS A 44 3.60 -6.34 16.91
C HIS A 44 2.28 -6.50 17.71
N MET A 45 1.38 -5.56 17.55
CA MET A 45 0.09 -5.56 18.26
C MET A 45 -0.70 -6.86 18.02
N GLU A 46 -0.73 -7.40 16.79
CA GLU A 46 -1.46 -8.62 16.48
C GLU A 46 -1.00 -9.82 17.33
N TYR A 47 0.31 -9.96 17.52
CA TYR A 47 0.88 -10.97 18.42
C TYR A 47 0.47 -10.71 19.86
N SER A 48 0.65 -9.49 20.34
CA SER A 48 0.33 -9.10 21.72
C SER A 48 -1.16 -9.25 22.04
N ILE A 49 -2.05 -8.84 21.15
CA ILE A 49 -3.50 -8.97 21.39
C ILE A 49 -3.96 -10.42 21.31
N SER A 50 -3.41 -11.23 20.40
CA SER A 50 -3.69 -12.67 20.37
C SER A 50 -3.35 -13.35 21.70
N ASN A 51 -2.21 -13.01 22.30
CA ASN A 51 -1.82 -13.52 23.61
C ASN A 51 -2.70 -12.94 24.74
N LEU A 52 -3.09 -11.66 24.67
CA LEU A 52 -4.03 -11.08 25.64
C LEU A 52 -5.36 -11.84 25.67
N LEU A 53 -5.93 -12.15 24.49
CA LEU A 53 -7.19 -12.89 24.38
C LEU A 53 -7.10 -14.26 25.06
N ILE A 54 -5.96 -14.94 24.97
CA ILE A 54 -5.71 -16.20 25.69
C ILE A 54 -5.66 -15.96 27.21
N LEU A 55 -4.88 -14.97 27.66
CA LEU A 55 -4.71 -14.66 29.09
C LEU A 55 -6.02 -14.31 29.79
N ILE A 56 -6.96 -13.68 29.09
CA ILE A 56 -8.28 -13.31 29.63
C ILE A 56 -9.36 -14.37 29.34
N GLY A 57 -9.02 -15.50 28.74
CA GLY A 57 -9.94 -16.62 28.54
C GLY A 57 -11.03 -16.39 27.49
N VAL A 58 -10.78 -15.57 26.46
CA VAL A 58 -11.75 -15.34 25.38
C VAL A 58 -12.01 -16.62 24.61
N THR A 59 -13.27 -16.99 24.45
CA THR A 59 -13.70 -18.14 23.66
C THR A 59 -13.60 -17.88 22.15
N ARG A 60 -13.62 -18.96 21.37
CA ARG A 60 -13.60 -18.83 19.90
C ARG A 60 -14.80 -18.02 19.39
N GLU A 61 -16.00 -18.24 19.94
CA GLU A 61 -17.21 -17.50 19.54
C GLU A 61 -17.11 -15.99 19.82
N GLU A 62 -16.57 -15.63 20.97
CA GLU A 62 -16.31 -14.22 21.31
C GLU A 62 -15.25 -13.59 20.41
N ALA A 63 -14.22 -14.35 20.08
CA ALA A 63 -13.17 -13.93 19.14
C ALA A 63 -13.71 -13.73 17.72
N GLU A 64 -14.64 -14.56 17.24
CA GLU A 64 -15.37 -14.38 15.98
C GLU A 64 -16.17 -13.06 16.00
N LYS A 65 -16.86 -12.76 17.11
CA LYS A 65 -17.55 -11.48 17.28
C LYS A 65 -16.60 -10.29 17.20
N LEU A 66 -15.43 -10.39 17.86
CA LEU A 66 -14.40 -9.35 17.83
C LEU A 66 -13.86 -9.14 16.40
N GLN A 67 -13.60 -10.22 15.67
CA GLN A 67 -13.10 -10.18 14.29
C GLN A 67 -14.12 -9.54 13.33
N HIS A 68 -15.40 -9.90 13.46
CA HIS A 68 -16.45 -9.40 12.54
C HIS A 68 -16.93 -8.00 12.88
N LYS A 69 -17.08 -7.68 14.18
CA LYS A 69 -17.66 -6.42 14.65
C LYS A 69 -16.62 -5.39 15.05
N ASN A 70 -15.33 -5.77 15.16
CA ASN A 70 -14.23 -4.98 15.71
C ASN A 70 -14.43 -4.56 17.19
N TYR A 71 -15.42 -5.12 17.90
CA TYR A 71 -15.62 -4.91 19.33
C TYR A 71 -16.16 -6.18 20.01
N LEU A 72 -15.88 -6.30 21.32
CA LEU A 72 -16.33 -7.39 22.17
C LEU A 72 -16.68 -6.84 23.56
N HIS A 73 -17.81 -7.24 24.08
CA HIS A 73 -18.19 -6.99 25.49
C HIS A 73 -17.86 -8.23 26.30
N LEU A 74 -17.08 -8.05 27.36
CA LEU A 74 -16.69 -9.08 28.32
C LEU A 74 -17.04 -8.56 29.73
N ASP A 75 -18.08 -9.10 30.35
CA ASP A 75 -18.54 -8.69 31.69
C ASP A 75 -18.49 -7.16 31.90
N ALA A 76 -17.50 -6.70 32.66
CA ALA A 76 -17.30 -5.30 33.00
C ALA A 76 -16.49 -4.52 31.96
N TYR A 77 -16.03 -5.13 30.85
CA TYR A 77 -15.11 -4.50 29.88
C TYR A 77 -15.67 -4.49 28.49
N THR A 78 -15.25 -3.48 27.72
CA THR A 78 -15.44 -3.43 26.28
C THR A 78 -14.09 -3.33 25.59
N LEU A 79 -13.81 -4.27 24.70
CA LEU A 79 -12.63 -4.30 23.84
C LEU A 79 -12.99 -3.81 22.45
N LYS A 80 -12.12 -3.02 21.84
CA LYS A 80 -12.19 -2.68 20.42
C LYS A 80 -10.83 -2.98 19.78
N TYR A 81 -10.84 -3.75 18.70
CA TYR A 81 -9.61 -4.16 18.03
C TYR A 81 -9.74 -4.06 16.51
N ILE A 82 -8.79 -3.40 15.89
CA ILE A 82 -8.60 -3.39 14.44
C ILE A 82 -7.15 -3.84 14.17
N PRO A 83 -6.97 -5.04 13.60
CA PRO A 83 -5.65 -5.62 13.33
C PRO A 83 -4.71 -4.66 12.60
N GLY A 84 -3.44 -4.59 13.05
CA GLY A 84 -2.41 -3.72 12.47
C GLY A 84 -2.65 -2.21 12.62
N LYS A 85 -3.68 -1.78 13.37
CA LYS A 85 -4.01 -0.37 13.57
C LYS A 85 -4.04 0.03 15.02
N TYR A 86 -5.04 -0.41 15.78
CA TYR A 86 -5.17 -0.04 17.17
C TYR A 86 -5.96 -1.07 17.99
N PHE A 87 -5.73 -1.04 19.28
CA PHE A 87 -6.51 -1.71 20.29
C PHE A 87 -7.02 -0.68 21.30
N SER A 88 -8.22 -0.86 21.78
CA SER A 88 -8.81 0.01 22.82
C SER A 88 -9.56 -0.83 23.83
N ILE A 89 -9.52 -0.38 25.08
CA ILE A 89 -10.22 -1.02 26.20
C ILE A 89 -10.91 0.03 27.06
N ALA A 90 -12.13 -0.27 27.50
CA ALA A 90 -12.87 0.50 28.50
C ALA A 90 -13.46 -0.40 29.57
N LYS A 91 -13.63 0.11 30.80
CA LYS A 91 -14.42 -0.53 31.85
C LYS A 91 -15.84 0.00 31.77
N GLY A 92 -16.82 -0.89 31.47
CA GLY A 92 -18.22 -0.55 31.28
C GLY A 92 -18.69 -0.58 29.83
N HIS A 93 -19.87 0.00 29.56
CA HIS A 93 -20.49 0.01 28.23
C HIS A 93 -19.89 1.09 27.33
N TYR A 94 -19.70 0.73 26.05
CA TYR A 94 -19.01 1.48 25.00
C TYR A 94 -19.32 2.99 24.94
N TYR A 95 -20.59 3.39 25.10
CA TYR A 95 -21.02 4.78 24.90
C TYR A 95 -20.85 5.69 26.12
N LYS A 96 -20.48 5.17 27.29
CA LYS A 96 -20.43 5.93 28.54
C LYS A 96 -19.06 5.99 29.22
N CYS A 97 -18.09 5.23 28.74
CA CYS A 97 -16.80 5.10 29.41
C CYS A 97 -15.64 5.53 28.52
N PRO A 98 -14.63 6.23 29.06
CA PRO A 98 -13.45 6.60 28.31
C PRO A 98 -12.63 5.36 27.93
N PHE A 99 -12.19 5.29 26.68
CA PHE A 99 -11.31 4.24 26.19
C PHE A 99 -9.84 4.58 26.45
N VAL A 100 -9.10 3.61 26.93
CA VAL A 100 -7.64 3.61 26.87
C VAL A 100 -7.23 3.02 25.53
N ASN A 101 -6.49 3.80 24.74
CA ASN A 101 -6.12 3.46 23.37
C ASN A 101 -4.65 3.07 23.28
N PHE A 102 -4.37 2.06 22.45
CA PHE A 102 -3.03 1.59 22.14
C PHE A 102 -2.81 1.67 20.64
N SER A 103 -1.63 2.12 20.20
CA SER A 103 -1.23 2.21 18.80
C SER A 103 -0.22 1.13 18.45
N ASP A 104 -0.30 0.58 17.24
CA ASP A 104 0.74 -0.31 16.70
C ASP A 104 1.84 0.51 16.03
N VAL A 105 3.09 0.35 16.48
CA VAL A 105 4.25 1.02 15.89
C VAL A 105 5.12 0.09 15.04
N ASN A 106 4.74 -1.18 14.87
CA ASN A 106 5.47 -2.15 14.08
C ASN A 106 5.73 -1.69 12.63
N GLN A 107 4.76 -1.01 12.02
CA GLN A 107 4.88 -0.50 10.66
C GLN A 107 6.05 0.49 10.45
N TYR A 108 6.64 1.01 11.52
CA TYR A 108 7.75 1.98 11.48
C TYR A 108 9.11 1.35 11.72
N SER A 109 9.15 0.13 12.25
CA SER A 109 10.39 -0.58 12.55
C SER A 109 10.65 -1.73 11.58
N SER A 110 11.91 -2.14 11.49
CA SER A 110 12.37 -3.31 10.73
C SER A 110 12.75 -4.49 11.63
N ALA A 111 12.55 -4.37 12.96
CA ALA A 111 12.88 -5.47 13.86
C ALA A 111 11.95 -6.67 13.63
N LYS A 112 12.51 -7.86 13.70
CA LYS A 112 11.77 -9.11 13.51
C LYS A 112 11.01 -9.46 14.80
N LEU A 113 9.85 -10.09 14.63
CA LEU A 113 9.18 -10.75 15.74
C LEU A 113 9.97 -12.02 16.09
N GLU A 114 10.51 -12.06 17.30
CA GLU A 114 11.21 -13.23 17.82
C GLU A 114 10.36 -13.89 18.90
N ASN A 115 10.59 -15.18 19.16
CA ASN A 115 9.93 -15.89 20.25
C ASN A 115 10.54 -15.44 21.59
N VAL A 116 9.99 -14.38 22.12
CA VAL A 116 10.47 -13.72 23.34
C VAL A 116 9.77 -14.37 24.53
N THR A 117 10.50 -15.17 25.31
CA THR A 117 9.98 -15.94 26.45
C THR A 117 10.56 -15.52 27.79
N SER A 118 11.80 -14.98 27.82
CA SER A 118 12.38 -14.49 29.07
C SER A 118 11.79 -13.13 29.46
N LYS A 119 11.75 -12.82 30.74
CA LYS A 119 11.28 -11.53 31.27
C LYS A 119 12.09 -10.37 30.70
N GLU A 120 13.40 -10.51 30.66
CA GLU A 120 14.33 -9.49 30.15
C GLU A 120 14.07 -9.17 28.68
N ALA A 121 13.86 -10.22 27.88
CA ALA A 121 13.58 -10.05 26.46
C ALA A 121 12.18 -9.44 26.20
N CYS A 122 11.18 -9.76 27.04
CA CYS A 122 9.85 -9.13 26.98
C CYS A 122 9.90 -7.63 27.35
N LEU A 123 10.69 -7.28 28.37
CA LEU A 123 10.93 -5.87 28.75
C LEU A 123 11.68 -5.12 27.64
N ALA A 124 12.67 -5.75 27.00
CA ALA A 124 13.38 -5.18 25.86
C ALA A 124 12.45 -4.96 24.65
N ALA A 125 11.51 -5.88 24.38
CA ALA A 125 10.50 -5.70 23.34
C ALA A 125 9.55 -4.52 23.62
N ALA A 126 9.14 -4.34 24.87
CA ALA A 126 8.35 -3.19 25.30
C ALA A 126 9.14 -1.88 25.19
N LEU A 127 10.43 -1.88 25.52
CA LEU A 127 11.31 -0.72 25.37
C LEU A 127 11.50 -0.34 23.89
N ASN A 128 11.70 -1.30 23.00
CA ASN A 128 11.76 -1.06 21.55
C ASN A 128 10.46 -0.43 21.00
N ALA A 129 9.30 -0.84 21.52
CA ALA A 129 8.03 -0.20 21.18
C ALA A 129 7.99 1.27 21.62
N GLN A 130 8.50 1.58 22.81
CA GLN A 130 8.62 2.95 23.33
C GLN A 130 9.53 3.79 22.44
N GLU A 131 10.76 3.36 22.20
CA GLU A 131 11.77 4.10 21.40
C GLU A 131 11.25 4.41 20.00
N THR A 132 10.64 3.42 19.34
CA THR A 132 10.00 3.62 18.04
C THR A 132 8.86 4.64 18.13
N GLY A 133 8.02 4.55 19.16
CA GLY A 133 6.92 5.48 19.40
C GLY A 133 7.39 6.91 19.66
N GLU A 134 8.48 7.08 20.42
CA GLU A 134 9.11 8.39 20.69
C GLU A 134 9.63 9.06 19.42
N GLU A 135 10.28 8.30 18.55
CA GLU A 135 10.77 8.83 17.26
C GLU A 135 9.61 9.24 16.35
N VAL A 136 8.53 8.42 16.29
CA VAL A 136 7.30 8.77 15.55
C VAL A 136 6.67 10.04 16.13
N TYR A 137 6.51 10.12 17.46
CA TYR A 137 5.94 11.28 18.12
C TYR A 137 6.76 12.55 17.87
N LYS A 138 8.09 12.47 18.03
CA LYS A 138 9.01 13.57 17.76
C LYS A 138 8.92 14.04 16.30
N THR A 139 8.81 13.11 15.35
CA THR A 139 8.65 13.46 13.94
C THR A 139 7.36 14.22 13.69
N LEU A 140 6.23 13.71 14.19
CA LEU A 140 4.93 14.35 14.01
C LEU A 140 4.86 15.73 14.67
N THR A 141 5.42 15.90 15.88
CA THR A 141 5.50 17.20 16.52
C THR A 141 6.44 18.17 15.79
N GLY A 142 7.51 17.68 15.19
CA GLY A 142 8.39 18.44 14.31
C GLY A 142 7.69 18.94 13.04
N LEU A 143 6.63 18.29 12.59
CA LEU A 143 5.73 18.76 11.53
C LEU A 143 4.70 19.80 12.02
N GLY A 144 4.72 20.18 13.30
CA GLY A 144 3.75 21.07 13.92
C GLY A 144 2.42 20.39 14.31
N LEU A 145 2.38 19.05 14.32
CA LEU A 145 1.19 18.28 14.67
C LEU A 145 1.15 17.97 16.18
N ASN A 146 -0.05 17.74 16.71
CA ASN A 146 -0.24 17.36 18.11
C ASN A 146 -0.89 15.97 18.22
N PRO A 147 -0.13 14.89 18.03
CA PRO A 147 -0.69 13.55 18.00
C PRO A 147 -1.24 13.12 19.36
N THR A 148 -2.45 12.59 19.34
CA THR A 148 -3.08 11.92 20.49
C THR A 148 -2.96 10.39 20.41
N SER A 149 -2.57 9.87 19.24
CA SER A 149 -2.25 8.47 18.98
C SER A 149 -1.20 8.37 17.89
N LEU A 150 -0.51 7.23 17.77
CA LEU A 150 0.51 6.99 16.76
C LEU A 150 0.07 5.95 15.72
N THR A 151 -1.22 5.64 15.68
CA THR A 151 -1.77 4.59 14.81
C THR A 151 -1.55 4.86 13.31
N SER A 152 -1.66 6.12 12.89
CA SER A 152 -1.48 6.50 11.48
C SER A 152 -1.09 7.97 11.36
N PRO A 153 0.12 8.30 10.89
CA PRO A 153 0.54 9.68 10.67
C PRO A 153 -0.38 10.47 9.76
N ILE A 154 -0.90 9.82 8.70
CA ILE A 154 -1.85 10.48 7.80
C ILE A 154 -3.16 10.84 8.50
N LYS A 155 -3.64 10.03 9.46
CA LYS A 155 -4.85 10.36 10.21
C LYS A 155 -4.64 11.56 11.13
N VAL A 156 -3.47 11.67 11.75
CA VAL A 156 -3.09 12.85 12.54
C VAL A 156 -3.01 14.08 11.63
N TYR A 157 -2.36 13.93 10.48
CA TYR A 157 -2.23 15.01 9.49
C TYR A 157 -3.59 15.43 8.91
N GLU A 158 -4.47 14.50 8.60
CA GLU A 158 -5.84 14.77 8.17
C GLU A 158 -6.56 15.67 9.15
N LYS A 159 -6.61 15.26 10.44
CA LYS A 159 -7.31 16.01 11.50
C LYS A 159 -6.69 17.38 11.79
N GLU A 160 -5.37 17.48 11.79
CA GLU A 160 -4.66 18.69 12.20
C GLU A 160 -4.44 19.69 11.06
N VAL A 161 -4.45 19.22 9.80
CA VAL A 161 -4.13 20.01 8.62
C VAL A 161 -5.25 19.96 7.59
N LEU A 162 -5.55 18.76 7.03
CA LEU A 162 -6.51 18.66 5.91
C LEU A 162 -7.94 19.07 6.29
N ASP A 163 -8.34 18.88 7.57
CA ASP A 163 -9.66 19.34 8.05
C ASP A 163 -9.77 20.85 8.15
N LYS A 164 -8.65 21.58 8.14
CA LYS A 164 -8.62 23.04 8.11
C LYS A 164 -8.58 23.62 6.69
N ILE A 165 -8.33 22.78 5.69
CA ILE A 165 -8.39 23.14 4.28
C ILE A 165 -9.80 22.79 3.79
N ASP A 166 -10.48 23.76 3.24
CA ASP A 166 -11.80 23.56 2.62
C ASP A 166 -11.62 22.83 1.28
N LEU A 167 -11.46 21.50 1.35
CA LEU A 167 -11.30 20.64 0.18
C LEU A 167 -12.66 20.20 -0.35
N PRO A 168 -12.87 20.21 -1.67
CA PRO A 168 -14.08 19.66 -2.26
C PRO A 168 -14.16 18.14 -2.02
N THR A 169 -15.39 17.66 -1.79
CA THR A 169 -15.72 16.26 -1.52
C THR A 169 -16.64 15.72 -2.61
N ILE A 170 -17.13 14.50 -2.44
CA ILE A 170 -18.11 13.90 -3.35
C ILE A 170 -19.40 14.74 -3.48
N ASP A 171 -19.76 15.49 -2.43
CA ASP A 171 -20.96 16.33 -2.41
C ASP A 171 -20.86 17.55 -3.36
N ASP A 172 -19.66 17.92 -3.77
CA ASP A 172 -19.40 19.01 -4.74
C ASP A 172 -19.37 18.51 -6.20
N ILE A 173 -19.67 17.24 -6.44
CA ILE A 173 -19.56 16.58 -7.75
C ILE A 173 -20.94 16.02 -8.13
N PRO A 174 -21.42 16.21 -9.37
CA PRO A 174 -22.60 15.49 -9.85
C PRO A 174 -22.43 13.98 -9.67
N GLU A 175 -23.47 13.29 -9.20
CA GLU A 175 -23.42 11.86 -8.84
C GLU A 175 -22.83 10.99 -9.96
N ASP A 176 -23.34 11.15 -11.20
CA ASP A 176 -22.85 10.41 -12.35
C ASP A 176 -21.39 10.77 -12.71
N ALA A 177 -20.98 12.03 -12.57
CA ALA A 177 -19.60 12.45 -12.78
C ALA A 177 -18.66 11.79 -11.74
N GLY A 178 -19.09 11.76 -10.47
CA GLY A 178 -18.38 11.07 -9.41
C GLY A 178 -18.29 9.56 -9.65
N PHE A 179 -19.37 8.94 -10.12
CA PHE A 179 -19.36 7.53 -10.51
C PHE A 179 -18.39 7.26 -11.66
N TYR A 180 -18.43 8.05 -12.73
CA TYR A 180 -17.50 7.90 -13.87
C TYR A 180 -16.04 8.07 -13.42
N ALA A 181 -15.74 9.08 -12.63
CA ALA A 181 -14.41 9.30 -12.07
C ALA A 181 -13.94 8.09 -11.23
N TYR A 182 -14.80 7.55 -10.37
CA TYR A 182 -14.48 6.38 -9.56
C TYR A 182 -14.18 5.14 -10.42
N GLN A 183 -14.92 4.93 -11.52
CA GLN A 183 -14.70 3.81 -12.43
C GLN A 183 -13.34 3.90 -13.16
N THR A 184 -12.76 5.10 -13.31
CA THR A 184 -11.42 5.26 -13.90
C THR A 184 -10.29 4.90 -12.93
N CYS A 185 -10.57 4.82 -11.61
CA CYS A 185 -9.62 4.40 -10.57
C CYS A 185 -9.45 2.89 -10.60
N GLN A 186 -8.52 2.39 -11.39
CA GLN A 186 -8.32 0.95 -11.64
C GLN A 186 -7.10 0.37 -10.91
N GLY A 187 -6.54 1.12 -9.95
CA GLY A 187 -5.39 0.73 -9.15
C GLY A 187 -4.03 0.94 -9.84
N ASN A 188 -2.98 0.75 -9.08
CA ASN A 188 -1.60 1.01 -9.53
C ASN A 188 -1.12 0.04 -10.58
N TRP A 189 -0.19 0.50 -11.43
CA TRP A 189 0.46 -0.36 -12.42
C TRP A 189 1.65 -1.09 -11.80
N VAL A 190 1.51 -2.41 -11.64
CA VAL A 190 2.57 -3.31 -11.16
C VAL A 190 2.65 -4.49 -12.09
N GLU A 191 3.75 -4.60 -12.84
CA GLU A 191 3.89 -5.59 -13.89
C GLU A 191 5.36 -5.96 -14.14
N THR A 192 5.62 -7.23 -14.46
CA THR A 192 6.94 -7.73 -14.86
C THR A 192 6.92 -8.08 -16.33
N PHE A 193 7.79 -7.45 -17.11
CA PHE A 193 7.87 -7.57 -18.56
C PHE A 193 8.91 -8.55 -19.03
N GLN A 194 9.94 -8.77 -18.22
CA GLN A 194 11.02 -9.69 -18.55
C GLN A 194 11.42 -10.52 -17.34
N ILE A 195 11.72 -11.79 -17.60
CA ILE A 195 12.28 -12.73 -16.64
C ILE A 195 13.72 -13.02 -17.06
N GLY A 196 14.65 -13.11 -16.12
CA GLY A 196 16.06 -13.34 -16.39
C GLY A 196 16.97 -12.74 -15.34
N HIS A 197 18.26 -12.77 -15.62
CA HIS A 197 19.30 -12.17 -14.79
C HIS A 197 20.08 -11.12 -15.59
N TRP A 198 20.27 -9.95 -15.02
CA TRP A 198 21.07 -8.84 -15.55
C TRP A 198 22.22 -8.53 -14.62
N GLU A 199 23.45 -8.54 -15.12
CA GLU A 199 24.61 -8.09 -14.35
C GLU A 199 24.50 -6.61 -13.99
N THR A 200 23.85 -5.82 -14.85
CA THR A 200 23.59 -4.41 -14.63
C THR A 200 22.15 -4.08 -15.04
N ALA A 201 21.39 -3.57 -14.09
CA ALA A 201 20.07 -2.99 -14.29
C ALA A 201 20.00 -1.64 -13.57
N TYR A 202 19.09 -0.78 -14.03
CA TYR A 202 18.94 0.59 -13.58
C TYR A 202 17.54 0.77 -12.98
N ASP A 203 17.46 1.20 -11.74
CA ASP A 203 16.21 1.44 -11.04
C ASP A 203 15.89 2.93 -11.02
N TYR A 204 14.85 3.30 -11.72
CA TYR A 204 14.34 4.66 -11.83
C TYR A 204 13.06 4.81 -11.01
N ASP A 205 12.90 5.96 -10.35
CA ASP A 205 11.75 6.28 -9.51
C ASP A 205 11.37 7.76 -9.69
N ILE A 206 10.09 8.08 -9.61
CA ILE A 206 9.65 9.46 -9.63
C ILE A 206 9.75 10.05 -8.22
N ASN A 207 10.53 11.12 -8.06
CA ASN A 207 10.69 11.77 -6.77
C ASN A 207 9.37 12.33 -6.23
N SER A 208 8.80 11.69 -5.21
CA SER A 208 7.49 12.05 -4.64
C SER A 208 6.37 12.10 -5.68
N ALA A 209 6.18 11.02 -6.44
CA ALA A 209 5.22 10.92 -7.54
C ALA A 209 3.81 11.42 -7.16
N TYR A 210 3.15 10.78 -6.21
CA TYR A 210 1.81 11.17 -5.77
C TYR A 210 1.73 12.60 -5.21
N PRO A 211 2.63 13.03 -4.31
CA PRO A 211 2.66 14.42 -3.87
C PRO A 211 2.81 15.42 -5.01
N SER A 212 3.64 15.12 -6.03
CA SER A 212 3.81 16.03 -7.17
C SER A 212 2.54 16.24 -7.99
N GLU A 213 1.67 15.24 -8.06
CA GLU A 213 0.39 15.34 -8.76
C GLU A 213 -0.70 15.96 -7.85
N LEU A 214 -0.68 15.69 -6.55
CA LEU A 214 -1.55 16.35 -5.57
C LEU A 214 -1.39 17.88 -5.58
N ALA A 215 -0.15 18.38 -5.74
CA ALA A 215 0.14 19.82 -5.80
C ALA A 215 -0.47 20.51 -7.03
N LYS A 216 -0.85 19.75 -8.07
CA LYS A 216 -1.43 20.28 -9.32
C LYS A 216 -2.95 20.31 -9.32
N LEU A 217 -3.60 19.62 -8.36
CA LEU A 217 -5.04 19.56 -8.27
C LEU A 217 -5.64 20.96 -8.07
N VAL A 218 -6.70 21.24 -8.80
CA VAL A 218 -7.42 22.51 -8.72
C VAL A 218 -8.77 22.36 -8.04
N ASP A 219 -9.27 23.42 -7.45
CA ASP A 219 -10.59 23.44 -6.80
C ASP A 219 -11.70 23.27 -7.84
N ILE A 220 -12.31 22.10 -7.85
CA ILE A 220 -13.37 21.75 -8.80
C ILE A 220 -14.70 22.50 -8.60
N ARG A 221 -14.85 23.26 -7.51
CA ARG A 221 -16.00 24.15 -7.28
C ARG A 221 -15.90 25.45 -8.11
N LEU A 222 -14.71 25.72 -8.65
CA LEU A 222 -14.42 26.92 -9.45
C LEU A 222 -14.58 26.65 -10.95
N GLY A 223 -15.55 25.84 -11.35
CA GLY A 223 -15.85 25.51 -12.74
C GLY A 223 -17.23 24.89 -12.87
N LYS A 224 -17.50 24.39 -14.07
CA LYS A 224 -18.80 23.79 -14.41
C LYS A 224 -18.65 22.37 -14.92
N TRP A 225 -19.53 21.51 -14.44
CA TRP A 225 -19.72 20.16 -14.95
C TRP A 225 -20.68 20.15 -16.14
N LYS A 226 -20.35 19.39 -17.17
CA LYS A 226 -21.18 19.20 -18.37
C LYS A 226 -21.15 17.76 -18.81
N GLU A 227 -22.31 17.13 -18.95
CA GLU A 227 -22.46 15.85 -19.63
C GLU A 227 -22.46 16.05 -21.14
N SER A 228 -21.74 15.21 -21.88
CA SER A 228 -21.71 15.28 -23.35
C SER A 228 -21.23 13.98 -23.97
N LYS A 229 -21.89 13.59 -25.08
CA LYS A 229 -21.45 12.53 -25.99
C LYS A 229 -20.37 13.00 -27.00
N GLN A 230 -20.02 14.27 -26.94
CA GLN A 230 -18.99 14.87 -27.78
C GLN A 230 -17.78 15.25 -26.93
N TRP A 231 -16.62 15.17 -27.53
CA TRP A 231 -15.37 15.64 -26.93
C TRP A 231 -15.43 17.14 -26.62
N ILE A 232 -15.02 17.52 -25.42
CA ILE A 232 -14.94 18.92 -24.98
C ILE A 232 -13.47 19.29 -24.79
N PRO A 233 -12.84 19.97 -25.77
CA PRO A 233 -11.42 20.30 -25.70
C PRO A 233 -11.03 21.21 -24.54
N GLU A 234 -11.89 22.19 -24.20
CA GLU A 234 -11.70 23.17 -23.13
C GLU A 234 -11.82 22.59 -21.70
N ALA A 235 -12.36 21.39 -21.56
CA ALA A 235 -12.43 20.72 -20.26
C ALA A 235 -11.03 20.39 -19.75
N LYS A 236 -10.75 20.73 -18.48
CA LYS A 236 -9.51 20.34 -17.82
C LYS A 236 -9.57 18.88 -17.38
N TYR A 237 -10.68 18.45 -16.80
CA TYR A 237 -10.92 17.05 -16.44
C TYR A 237 -12.06 16.47 -17.26
N GLY A 238 -11.98 15.20 -17.57
CA GLY A 238 -13.03 14.48 -18.26
C GLY A 238 -13.00 13.00 -17.91
N TYR A 239 -14.17 12.42 -17.70
CA TYR A 239 -14.37 11.02 -17.36
C TYR A 239 -15.32 10.43 -18.37
N CYS A 240 -14.81 9.52 -19.19
CA CYS A 240 -15.44 9.09 -20.41
C CYS A 240 -15.72 7.59 -20.40
N LYS A 241 -16.97 7.21 -20.61
CA LYS A 241 -17.36 5.85 -20.93
C LYS A 241 -17.21 5.63 -22.44
N GLY A 242 -16.59 4.53 -22.85
CA GLY A 242 -16.44 4.22 -24.27
C GLY A 242 -15.80 2.86 -24.52
N ILE A 243 -15.55 2.59 -25.80
CA ILE A 243 -14.86 1.39 -26.26
C ILE A 243 -13.41 1.75 -26.54
N VAL A 244 -12.47 1.11 -25.85
CA VAL A 244 -11.03 1.26 -26.11
C VAL A 244 -10.53 0.07 -26.91
N THR A 245 -9.69 0.33 -27.91
CA THR A 245 -8.91 -0.70 -28.60
C THR A 245 -7.44 -0.41 -28.37
N ILE A 246 -6.70 -1.32 -27.74
CA ILE A 246 -5.26 -1.22 -27.48
C ILE A 246 -4.53 -2.23 -28.37
N THR A 247 -3.49 -1.76 -29.06
CA THR A 247 -2.66 -2.58 -29.96
C THR A 247 -1.21 -2.69 -29.50
N GLU A 248 -0.76 -1.82 -28.59
CA GLU A 248 0.63 -1.70 -28.18
C GLU A 248 0.91 -2.27 -26.79
N PRO A 249 2.06 -2.94 -26.58
CA PRO A 249 2.32 -3.75 -25.37
C PRO A 249 2.66 -2.96 -24.10
N TYR A 250 2.88 -1.65 -24.19
CA TYR A 250 3.27 -0.79 -23.05
C TYR A 250 2.22 0.26 -22.72
N SER A 251 0.97 -0.06 -23.04
CA SER A 251 -0.17 0.78 -22.68
C SER A 251 -0.41 0.73 -21.16
N PRO A 252 -0.63 1.88 -20.48
CA PRO A 252 -0.98 1.91 -19.06
C PRO A 252 -2.47 1.71 -18.82
N ILE A 253 -3.24 1.43 -19.88
CA ILE A 253 -4.70 1.23 -19.78
C ILE A 253 -4.96 -0.15 -19.20
N THR A 254 -5.65 -0.17 -18.08
CA THR A 254 -5.90 -1.41 -17.34
C THR A 254 -7.30 -1.97 -17.60
N TYR A 255 -7.38 -3.29 -17.53
CA TYR A 255 -8.61 -4.06 -17.44
C TYR A 255 -8.66 -4.77 -16.09
N ASN A 256 -9.73 -4.56 -15.34
CA ASN A 256 -9.89 -5.14 -14.01
C ASN A 256 -10.81 -6.36 -14.08
N VAL A 257 -10.25 -7.54 -13.81
CA VAL A 257 -11.04 -8.77 -13.66
C VAL A 257 -11.48 -8.88 -12.20
N LYS A 258 -12.78 -8.81 -11.96
CA LYS A 258 -13.36 -9.06 -10.65
C LYS A 258 -13.26 -10.55 -10.35
N GLY A 259 -12.29 -10.94 -9.54
CA GLY A 259 -12.18 -12.31 -9.02
C GLY A 259 -13.14 -12.57 -7.87
N SER A 260 -13.34 -13.83 -7.51
CA SER A 260 -13.99 -14.22 -6.26
C SER A 260 -13.11 -13.82 -5.08
N GLY A 261 -13.60 -12.99 -4.16
CA GLY A 261 -12.88 -12.54 -2.97
C GLY A 261 -12.02 -11.27 -3.20
N PHE A 262 -10.93 -11.14 -2.45
CA PHE A 262 -10.06 -9.95 -2.45
C PHE A 262 -9.08 -9.85 -3.62
N ASN A 263 -9.13 -10.75 -4.59
CA ASN A 263 -8.16 -10.86 -5.68
C ASN A 263 -8.69 -10.20 -6.97
N ASN A 264 -8.83 -8.89 -6.96
CA ASN A 264 -8.97 -8.16 -8.23
C ASN A 264 -7.61 -8.13 -8.94
N LEU A 265 -7.53 -8.74 -10.10
CA LEU A 265 -6.34 -8.70 -10.94
C LEU A 265 -6.48 -7.59 -11.98
N ASN A 266 -5.53 -6.67 -11.98
CA ASN A 266 -5.42 -5.64 -13.01
C ASN A 266 -4.45 -6.10 -14.09
N TYR A 267 -4.94 -6.20 -15.32
CA TYR A 267 -4.17 -6.50 -16.52
C TYR A 267 -3.97 -5.23 -17.35
N THR A 268 -2.94 -5.20 -18.17
CA THR A 268 -2.76 -4.22 -19.27
C THR A 268 -2.79 -4.97 -20.60
N PRO A 269 -3.98 -5.42 -21.05
CA PRO A 269 -4.14 -6.27 -22.20
C PRO A 269 -4.08 -5.51 -23.52
N VAL A 270 -3.99 -6.24 -24.62
CA VAL A 270 -4.34 -5.77 -25.97
C VAL A 270 -5.74 -6.26 -26.33
N GLY A 271 -6.36 -5.64 -27.33
CA GLY A 271 -7.71 -5.96 -27.80
C GLY A 271 -8.69 -4.82 -27.58
N GLU A 272 -9.98 -5.13 -27.58
CA GLU A 272 -11.06 -4.16 -27.54
C GLU A 272 -12.05 -4.47 -26.39
N TRP A 273 -12.38 -3.44 -25.58
CA TRP A 273 -13.36 -3.59 -24.47
C TRP A 273 -14.01 -2.26 -24.10
N GLU A 274 -15.18 -2.34 -23.50
CA GLU A 274 -15.85 -1.18 -22.88
C GLU A 274 -15.19 -0.84 -21.55
N THR A 275 -14.91 0.45 -21.32
CA THR A 275 -14.26 0.92 -20.08
C THR A 275 -14.56 2.39 -19.81
N PHE A 276 -14.08 2.86 -18.66
CA PHE A 276 -14.05 4.27 -18.29
C PHE A 276 -12.61 4.77 -18.28
N LEU A 277 -12.35 5.87 -18.98
CA LEU A 277 -11.04 6.50 -19.07
C LEU A 277 -11.13 7.99 -18.73
N THR A 278 -10.06 8.53 -18.15
CA THR A 278 -9.90 9.96 -18.04
C THR A 278 -9.59 10.59 -19.39
N LYS A 279 -9.87 11.88 -19.54
CA LYS A 279 -9.49 12.66 -20.74
C LYS A 279 -7.99 12.49 -21.06
N GLU A 280 -7.14 12.59 -20.03
CA GLU A 280 -5.68 12.45 -20.20
C GLU A 280 -5.27 11.06 -20.71
N GLN A 281 -5.93 9.98 -20.27
CA GLN A 281 -5.66 8.64 -20.78
C GLN A 281 -6.01 8.53 -22.27
N ILE A 282 -7.12 9.10 -22.69
CA ILE A 282 -7.57 9.09 -24.08
C ILE A 282 -6.58 9.89 -24.94
N GLU A 283 -6.21 11.10 -24.52
CA GLU A 283 -5.21 11.93 -25.20
C GLU A 283 -3.85 11.21 -25.30
N PHE A 284 -3.47 10.47 -24.26
CA PHE A 284 -2.24 9.69 -24.21
C PHE A 284 -2.25 8.53 -25.22
N ILE A 285 -3.37 7.82 -25.37
CA ILE A 285 -3.55 6.77 -26.38
C ILE A 285 -3.25 7.31 -27.79
N TYR A 286 -3.83 8.47 -28.12
CA TYR A 286 -3.62 9.08 -29.42
C TYR A 286 -2.21 9.67 -29.59
N LYS A 287 -1.67 10.32 -28.57
CA LYS A 287 -0.30 10.88 -28.57
C LYS A 287 0.75 9.82 -28.91
N TRP A 288 0.63 8.66 -28.30
CA TRP A 288 1.59 7.57 -28.45
C TRP A 288 1.17 6.50 -29.47
N LYS A 289 0.01 6.69 -30.13
CA LYS A 289 -0.56 5.73 -31.10
C LYS A 289 -0.72 4.33 -30.52
N LEU A 290 -1.16 4.23 -29.28
CA LEU A 290 -1.34 2.96 -28.57
C LEU A 290 -2.59 2.21 -29.00
N GLY A 291 -3.52 2.90 -29.66
CA GLY A 291 -4.81 2.38 -30.08
C GLY A 291 -5.80 3.48 -30.41
N LYS A 292 -7.08 3.22 -30.17
CA LYS A 292 -8.19 4.18 -30.37
C LYS A 292 -9.19 4.12 -29.22
N PHE A 293 -10.02 5.16 -29.09
CA PHE A 293 -11.13 5.21 -28.15
C PHE A 293 -12.39 5.76 -28.85
N GLU A 294 -13.49 5.06 -28.70
CA GLU A 294 -14.80 5.46 -29.21
C GLU A 294 -15.67 5.94 -28.05
N LEU A 295 -15.88 7.26 -27.97
CA LEU A 295 -16.63 7.88 -26.89
C LEU A 295 -18.13 7.54 -27.00
N ILE A 296 -18.70 6.99 -25.94
CA ILE A 296 -20.15 6.76 -25.79
C ILE A 296 -20.79 7.93 -25.05
N ASN A 297 -20.20 8.33 -23.93
CA ASN A 297 -20.65 9.45 -23.11
C ASN A 297 -19.51 9.91 -22.20
N GLY A 298 -19.56 11.16 -21.71
CA GLY A 298 -18.57 11.69 -20.81
C GLY A 298 -19.09 12.80 -19.91
N TRP A 299 -18.48 12.91 -18.75
CA TRP A 299 -18.63 14.01 -17.83
C TRP A 299 -17.37 14.87 -17.85
N TRP A 300 -17.54 16.18 -18.07
CA TRP A 300 -16.47 17.12 -18.36
C TRP A 300 -16.50 18.27 -17.36
N TRP A 301 -15.37 18.56 -16.75
CA TRP A 301 -15.20 19.72 -15.89
C TRP A 301 -14.45 20.82 -16.61
N ILE A 302 -15.11 21.98 -16.75
CA ILE A 302 -14.60 23.16 -17.46
C ILE A 302 -14.27 24.22 -16.41
N PRO A 303 -12.99 24.62 -16.24
CA PRO A 303 -12.60 25.63 -15.26
C PRO A 303 -13.13 27.03 -15.64
N GLU A 304 -13.69 27.74 -14.68
CA GLU A 304 -13.92 29.20 -14.76
C GLU A 304 -12.77 29.97 -14.13
N LYS A 305 -12.15 29.37 -13.09
CA LYS A 305 -10.95 29.85 -12.41
C LYS A 305 -10.16 28.63 -11.91
N GLU A 306 -8.84 28.76 -11.83
CA GLU A 306 -7.97 27.74 -11.23
C GLU A 306 -7.40 28.24 -9.91
N SER A 307 -7.51 27.42 -8.86
CA SER A 307 -6.89 27.60 -7.56
C SER A 307 -6.42 26.25 -7.05
N LYS A 308 -5.15 26.15 -6.66
CA LYS A 308 -4.56 24.93 -6.16
C LYS A 308 -4.61 24.92 -4.63
N LEU A 309 -5.35 23.98 -4.07
CA LEU A 309 -5.62 23.95 -2.62
C LEU A 309 -4.53 23.23 -1.81
N LEU A 310 -3.75 22.34 -2.44
CA LEU A 310 -2.76 21.49 -1.77
C LEU A 310 -1.30 21.82 -2.10
N GLU A 311 -1.03 22.77 -3.00
CA GLU A 311 0.33 23.08 -3.49
C GLU A 311 1.28 23.47 -2.34
N ASP A 312 0.85 24.37 -1.46
CA ASP A 312 1.66 24.85 -0.33
C ASP A 312 1.95 23.74 0.68
N GLU A 313 0.93 22.97 1.07
CA GLU A 313 1.10 21.90 2.05
C GLU A 313 1.95 20.73 1.53
N VAL A 314 1.78 20.36 0.26
CA VAL A 314 2.62 19.36 -0.38
C VAL A 314 4.06 19.83 -0.49
N THR A 315 4.28 21.09 -0.86
CA THR A 315 5.63 21.70 -0.94
C THR A 315 6.30 21.71 0.43
N LYS A 316 5.58 22.08 1.47
CA LYS A 316 6.07 22.06 2.86
C LYS A 316 6.48 20.64 3.29
N LEU A 317 5.64 19.63 3.07
CA LEU A 317 5.96 18.24 3.38
C LEU A 317 7.18 17.74 2.58
N TYR A 318 7.28 18.14 1.32
CA TYR A 318 8.42 17.78 0.49
C TYR A 318 9.74 18.35 1.04
N LEU A 319 9.78 19.64 1.38
CA LEU A 319 10.96 20.28 1.95
C LEU A 319 11.37 19.63 3.29
N GLN A 320 10.41 19.35 4.16
CA GLN A 320 10.64 18.68 5.43
C GLN A 320 11.18 17.25 5.22
N LYS A 321 10.67 16.51 4.20
CA LYS A 321 11.17 15.18 3.83
C LYS A 321 12.65 15.24 3.41
N GLU A 322 13.03 16.22 2.60
CA GLU A 322 14.41 16.34 2.12
C GLU A 322 15.40 16.71 3.25
N GLN A 323 14.96 17.48 4.24
CA GLN A 323 15.76 17.81 5.43
C GLN A 323 15.84 16.65 6.45
N SER A 324 15.01 15.63 6.32
CA SER A 324 14.89 14.53 7.26
C SER A 324 15.68 13.31 6.83
N LYS A 325 16.05 12.46 7.81
CA LYS A 325 16.75 11.17 7.60
C LYS A 325 16.03 10.03 8.34
N GLY A 326 16.43 8.80 8.04
CA GLY A 326 15.99 7.61 8.79
C GLY A 326 14.47 7.43 8.83
N LEU A 327 13.95 7.14 10.00
CA LEU A 327 12.52 6.90 10.24
C LEU A 327 11.69 8.16 9.99
N SER A 328 12.17 9.34 10.39
CA SER A 328 11.49 10.61 10.16
C SER A 328 11.21 10.84 8.67
N LYS A 329 12.20 10.61 7.80
CA LYS A 329 12.00 10.70 6.34
C LYS A 329 10.92 9.73 5.83
N LYS A 330 10.90 8.50 6.37
CA LYS A 330 9.88 7.49 6.01
C LYS A 330 8.47 7.91 6.43
N ILE A 331 8.33 8.47 7.64
CA ILE A 331 7.03 8.94 8.17
C ILE A 331 6.50 10.08 7.30
N ILE A 332 7.32 11.09 7.01
CA ILE A 332 6.91 12.23 6.20
C ILE A 332 6.54 11.78 4.77
N LYS A 333 7.35 10.89 4.17
CA LYS A 333 7.03 10.30 2.85
C LYS A 333 5.67 9.61 2.87
N ARG A 334 5.39 8.77 3.89
CA ARG A 334 4.11 8.07 4.03
C ARG A 334 2.94 9.01 4.26
N THR A 335 3.13 10.08 5.04
CA THR A 335 2.11 11.11 5.26
C THR A 335 1.75 11.79 3.96
N ALA A 336 2.74 12.29 3.22
CA ALA A 336 2.53 12.97 1.95
C ALA A 336 1.85 12.09 0.89
N SER A 337 2.33 10.84 0.73
CA SER A 337 1.71 9.90 -0.21
C SER A 337 0.34 9.41 0.26
N GLY A 338 0.08 9.40 1.57
CA GLY A 338 -1.19 8.97 2.15
C GLY A 338 -2.35 9.94 1.93
N ILE A 339 -2.08 11.20 1.59
CA ILE A 339 -3.12 12.20 1.27
C ILE A 339 -3.99 11.70 0.12
N TRP A 340 -3.37 11.20 -0.95
CA TRP A 340 -4.10 10.64 -2.10
C TRP A 340 -5.08 9.54 -1.68
N GLY A 341 -4.65 8.62 -0.81
CA GLY A 341 -5.50 7.53 -0.33
C GLY A 341 -6.74 8.00 0.43
N LYS A 342 -6.77 9.23 0.94
CA LYS A 342 -7.96 9.81 1.58
C LYS A 342 -9.07 10.14 0.58
N PHE A 343 -8.71 10.48 -0.63
CA PHE A 343 -9.67 10.76 -1.71
C PHE A 343 -10.36 9.50 -2.26
N LEU A 344 -9.81 8.31 -2.00
CA LEU A 344 -10.41 7.03 -2.40
C LEU A 344 -10.78 6.14 -1.21
N GLN A 345 -10.80 6.69 0.00
CA GLN A 345 -11.08 5.93 1.20
C GLN A 345 -12.56 5.52 1.28
N VAL A 346 -12.82 4.22 1.20
CA VAL A 346 -14.13 3.62 1.48
C VAL A 346 -14.09 2.98 2.88
N GLN A 347 -15.15 3.16 3.66
CA GLN A 347 -15.35 2.61 4.99
C GLN A 347 -16.51 1.61 4.96
N LYS A 348 -16.72 0.85 6.07
CA LYS A 348 -17.84 -0.09 6.17
C LYS A 348 -19.21 0.58 5.96
N ASP A 349 -19.34 1.81 6.46
CA ASP A 349 -20.61 2.55 6.54
C ASP A 349 -20.68 3.70 5.51
N GLY A 350 -19.82 3.68 4.47
CA GLY A 350 -19.83 4.70 3.42
C GLY A 350 -18.45 5.18 3.00
N PHE A 351 -18.40 6.41 2.52
CA PHE A 351 -17.15 7.05 2.09
C PHE A 351 -16.43 7.76 3.24
N GLY A 352 -15.12 7.93 3.13
CA GLY A 352 -14.35 8.75 4.07
C GLY A 352 -14.66 10.25 3.90
N ASP A 353 -14.40 11.04 4.96
CA ASP A 353 -14.75 12.47 5.01
C ASP A 353 -14.11 13.32 3.89
N LYS A 354 -13.02 12.85 3.29
CA LYS A 354 -12.31 13.51 2.17
C LYS A 354 -12.49 12.76 0.86
N PHE A 355 -13.49 11.87 0.76
CA PHE A 355 -13.71 11.10 -0.45
C PHE A 355 -14.02 12.03 -1.63
N ASN A 356 -13.17 11.93 -2.66
CA ASN A 356 -13.28 12.70 -3.90
C ASN A 356 -12.67 11.88 -5.06
N PRO A 357 -13.50 11.13 -5.79
CA PRO A 357 -13.01 10.25 -6.84
C PRO A 357 -12.38 11.00 -8.03
N VAL A 358 -12.71 12.26 -8.24
CA VAL A 358 -12.07 13.13 -9.24
C VAL A 358 -10.58 13.30 -8.89
N TYR A 359 -10.28 13.72 -7.66
CA TYR A 359 -8.89 13.87 -7.22
C TYR A 359 -8.15 12.54 -7.16
N GLY A 360 -8.84 11.47 -6.75
CA GLY A 360 -8.28 10.12 -6.77
C GLY A 360 -7.86 9.68 -8.17
N ALA A 361 -8.75 9.86 -9.15
CA ALA A 361 -8.53 9.49 -10.54
C ALA A 361 -7.41 10.30 -11.21
N GLU A 362 -7.41 11.62 -11.04
CA GLU A 362 -6.41 12.50 -11.65
C GLU A 362 -4.99 12.14 -11.19
N VAL A 363 -4.79 11.96 -9.87
CA VAL A 363 -3.47 11.61 -9.32
C VAL A 363 -3.02 10.22 -9.77
N GLU A 364 -3.90 9.22 -9.72
CA GLU A 364 -3.58 7.85 -10.15
C GLU A 364 -3.22 7.82 -11.64
N THR A 365 -4.06 8.43 -12.47
CA THR A 365 -3.85 8.54 -13.92
C THR A 365 -2.52 9.22 -14.23
N ALA A 366 -2.27 10.38 -13.68
CA ALA A 366 -1.06 11.15 -13.97
C ALA A 366 0.22 10.34 -13.66
N VAL A 367 0.28 9.62 -12.53
CA VAL A 367 1.42 8.77 -12.19
C VAL A 367 1.61 7.65 -13.23
N LYS A 368 0.54 6.92 -13.59
CA LYS A 368 0.59 5.85 -14.59
C LYS A 368 1.07 6.35 -15.95
N LEU A 369 0.50 7.46 -16.43
CA LEU A 369 0.84 8.04 -17.72
C LEU A 369 2.30 8.51 -17.78
N ARG A 370 2.82 9.06 -16.68
CA ARG A 370 4.23 9.46 -16.58
C ARG A 370 5.18 8.27 -16.66
N VAL A 371 4.83 7.14 -16.04
CA VAL A 371 5.61 5.92 -16.11
C VAL A 371 5.61 5.38 -17.54
N SER A 372 4.46 5.32 -18.19
CA SER A 372 4.37 4.88 -19.60
C SER A 372 5.10 5.85 -20.54
N ASP A 373 4.94 7.18 -20.37
CA ASP A 373 5.67 8.20 -21.15
C ASP A 373 7.19 8.02 -21.05
N PHE A 374 7.70 7.72 -19.85
CA PHE A 374 9.13 7.45 -19.64
C PHE A 374 9.60 6.21 -20.41
N VAL A 375 8.85 5.12 -20.34
CA VAL A 375 9.14 3.88 -21.06
C VAL A 375 9.13 4.09 -22.59
N LEU A 376 8.07 4.72 -23.09
CA LEU A 376 7.87 4.94 -24.52
C LEU A 376 8.89 5.93 -25.11
N ARG A 377 9.08 7.07 -24.44
CA ARG A 377 10.01 8.13 -24.89
C ARG A 377 11.45 7.63 -24.97
N ASN A 378 11.88 6.84 -23.99
CA ASN A 378 13.22 6.30 -23.92
C ASN A 378 13.37 4.96 -24.66
N ARG A 379 12.30 4.44 -25.28
CA ARG A 379 12.27 3.14 -25.95
C ARG A 379 12.83 2.03 -25.07
N ILE A 380 12.37 1.99 -23.82
CA ILE A 380 12.75 0.98 -22.85
C ILE A 380 11.85 -0.24 -23.06
N ASN A 381 12.46 -1.44 -23.03
CA ASN A 381 11.74 -2.67 -22.72
C ASN A 381 12.00 -2.95 -21.23
N PRO A 382 11.11 -2.59 -20.31
CA PRO A 382 11.38 -2.64 -18.88
C PRO A 382 11.52 -4.09 -18.39
N ILE A 383 12.30 -4.29 -17.34
CA ILE A 383 12.30 -5.55 -16.59
C ILE A 383 11.00 -5.60 -15.78
N SER A 384 10.73 -4.53 -15.05
CA SER A 384 9.53 -4.41 -14.22
C SER A 384 9.09 -2.96 -14.08
N ILE A 385 7.78 -2.75 -13.90
CA ILE A 385 7.17 -1.51 -13.45
C ILE A 385 6.52 -1.78 -12.10
N ALA A 386 6.74 -0.88 -11.14
CA ALA A 386 6.15 -0.95 -9.82
C ALA A 386 5.69 0.44 -9.37
N VAL A 387 4.42 0.75 -9.62
CA VAL A 387 3.73 2.00 -9.27
C VAL A 387 4.35 3.22 -9.96
N ASP A 388 5.37 3.84 -9.36
CA ASP A 388 6.09 5.03 -9.80
C ASP A 388 7.56 4.73 -10.16
N GLY A 389 7.92 3.45 -10.19
CA GLY A 389 9.27 2.97 -10.47
C GLY A 389 9.37 2.08 -11.70
N VAL A 390 10.52 2.14 -12.37
CA VAL A 390 10.88 1.34 -13.56
C VAL A 390 12.24 0.73 -13.38
N ILE A 391 12.34 -0.60 -13.41
CA ILE A 391 13.62 -1.29 -13.53
C ILE A 391 13.91 -1.54 -15.01
N SER A 392 15.00 -0.97 -15.49
CA SER A 392 15.39 -0.98 -16.91
C SER A 392 16.71 -1.74 -17.12
N PRO A 393 16.85 -2.54 -18.19
CA PRO A 393 18.13 -3.08 -18.60
C PRO A 393 19.01 -2.05 -19.32
N LYS A 394 18.49 -0.85 -19.59
CA LYS A 394 19.11 0.21 -20.36
C LYS A 394 19.24 1.49 -19.54
N VAL A 395 20.40 2.14 -19.60
CA VAL A 395 20.61 3.45 -18.98
C VAL A 395 19.81 4.55 -19.73
N VAL A 396 19.26 5.49 -18.95
CA VAL A 396 18.66 6.73 -19.42
C VAL A 396 19.51 7.89 -18.90
N ASN A 397 20.09 8.67 -19.80
CA ASN A 397 21.12 9.66 -19.48
C ASN A 397 20.57 11.06 -19.15
N ASP A 398 19.37 11.38 -19.60
CA ASP A 398 18.79 12.73 -19.39
C ASP A 398 17.53 12.61 -18.53
N LEU A 399 17.71 12.78 -17.22
CA LEU A 399 16.65 12.78 -16.22
C LEU A 399 16.26 14.20 -15.77
N GLY A 400 17.04 15.22 -16.16
CA GLY A 400 16.89 16.59 -15.69
C GLY A 400 17.35 16.76 -14.22
N ASN A 401 16.69 17.65 -13.47
CA ASN A 401 17.03 17.87 -12.05
C ASN A 401 16.36 16.83 -11.15
N GLU A 402 17.09 15.77 -10.83
CA GLU A 402 16.60 14.62 -10.03
C GLU A 402 16.13 14.99 -8.61
N ASN A 403 16.56 16.15 -8.08
CA ASN A 403 16.16 16.61 -6.75
C ASN A 403 14.84 17.39 -6.75
N GLU A 404 14.28 17.68 -7.90
CA GLU A 404 13.00 18.38 -8.02
C GLU A 404 11.84 17.40 -7.80
N ILE A 405 10.80 17.87 -7.09
CA ILE A 405 9.58 17.08 -6.88
C ILE A 405 8.96 16.69 -8.24
N GLY A 406 8.59 15.44 -8.37
CA GLY A 406 8.01 14.91 -9.58
C GLY A 406 9.00 14.60 -10.71
N ARG A 407 10.31 14.80 -10.57
CA ARG A 407 11.30 14.41 -11.58
C ARG A 407 11.73 12.95 -11.44
N TRP A 408 12.14 12.37 -12.54
CA TRP A 408 12.76 11.07 -12.54
C TRP A 408 14.15 11.13 -11.90
N LYS A 409 14.51 10.10 -11.16
CA LYS A 409 15.84 9.91 -10.58
C LYS A 409 16.30 8.48 -10.75
N LEU A 410 17.60 8.29 -10.95
CA LEU A 410 18.24 6.99 -10.84
C LEU A 410 18.44 6.69 -9.34
N THR A 411 17.77 5.66 -8.83
CA THR A 411 17.84 5.29 -7.41
C THR A 411 18.88 4.24 -7.12
N ASP A 412 19.19 3.40 -8.14
CA ASP A 412 20.19 2.34 -8.01
C ASP A 412 20.68 1.84 -9.37
N THR A 413 21.91 1.31 -9.35
CA THR A 413 22.51 0.57 -10.47
C THR A 413 23.16 -0.68 -9.91
N ALA A 414 22.59 -1.84 -10.19
CA ALA A 414 23.04 -3.10 -9.62
C ALA A 414 22.64 -4.31 -10.45
N SER A 415 23.20 -5.48 -10.13
CA SER A 415 22.70 -6.74 -10.68
C SER A 415 21.26 -6.98 -10.27
N CYS A 416 20.46 -7.51 -11.17
CA CYS A 416 19.03 -7.75 -10.99
C CYS A 416 18.66 -9.15 -11.44
N ILE A 417 17.75 -9.80 -10.71
CA ILE A 417 17.12 -11.05 -11.09
C ILE A 417 15.60 -10.90 -11.02
N SER A 418 14.92 -11.29 -12.08
CA SER A 418 13.47 -11.29 -12.18
C SER A 418 12.98 -12.70 -12.46
N VAL A 419 12.06 -13.20 -11.65
CA VAL A 419 11.59 -14.60 -11.73
C VAL A 419 10.09 -14.73 -12.03
N GLY A 420 9.33 -13.64 -11.98
CA GLY A 420 7.89 -13.65 -12.24
C GLY A 420 7.20 -12.36 -11.82
N THR A 421 5.86 -12.36 -11.77
CA THR A 421 5.04 -11.20 -11.42
C THR A 421 5.43 -10.64 -10.05
N ALA A 422 5.81 -9.36 -10.02
CA ALA A 422 6.23 -8.64 -8.82
C ALA A 422 7.37 -9.32 -8.03
N THR A 423 8.10 -10.21 -8.67
CA THR A 423 9.19 -11.01 -8.06
C THR A 423 10.52 -10.61 -8.68
N VAL A 424 10.96 -9.41 -8.38
CA VAL A 424 12.21 -8.81 -8.87
C VAL A 424 13.08 -8.44 -7.69
N ALA A 425 14.36 -8.81 -7.74
CA ALA A 425 15.35 -8.53 -6.71
C ALA A 425 16.59 -7.86 -7.29
N MET A 426 17.04 -6.78 -6.68
CA MET A 426 18.30 -6.11 -7.01
C MET A 426 19.32 -6.29 -5.90
N LYS A 427 20.59 -6.48 -6.27
CA LYS A 427 21.71 -6.63 -5.34
C LYS A 427 21.84 -5.35 -4.50
N GLY A 428 21.95 -5.50 -3.18
CA GLY A 428 22.09 -4.37 -2.25
C GLY A 428 20.77 -3.70 -1.84
N LYS A 429 19.65 -3.97 -2.52
CA LYS A 429 18.30 -3.55 -2.08
C LYS A 429 17.60 -4.61 -1.22
N GLU A 430 18.32 -5.18 -0.28
CA GLU A 430 17.71 -6.05 0.71
C GLU A 430 16.81 -5.19 1.60
N LYS A 431 15.55 -5.09 1.23
CA LYS A 431 14.54 -4.59 2.17
C LYS A 431 14.48 -5.63 3.29
N ASN A 432 14.82 -5.22 4.50
CA ASN A 432 14.70 -6.03 5.74
C ASN A 432 13.25 -6.39 6.07
N ALA A 433 12.42 -6.58 5.08
CA ALA A 433 11.04 -6.93 5.24
C ALA A 433 10.89 -8.43 5.06
N ASP A 434 10.21 -8.99 5.98
CA ASP A 434 9.62 -10.30 5.97
C ASP A 434 9.16 -10.73 4.58
N PHE A 435 9.74 -11.81 4.04
CA PHE A 435 9.48 -12.35 2.71
C PHE A 435 9.76 -11.41 1.53
N SER A 436 10.56 -10.37 1.68
CA SER A 436 11.09 -9.70 0.50
C SER A 436 12.07 -10.65 -0.18
N LEU A 437 11.87 -10.86 -1.48
CA LEU A 437 12.80 -11.61 -2.29
C LEU A 437 14.18 -10.92 -2.24
N SER A 438 15.18 -11.57 -1.61
CA SER A 438 16.54 -11.06 -1.55
C SER A 438 17.31 -11.60 -2.75
N TYR A 439 18.00 -10.71 -3.48
CA TYR A 439 18.91 -11.10 -4.56
C TYR A 439 19.94 -12.13 -4.08
N LYS A 440 20.53 -11.89 -2.91
CA LYS A 440 21.56 -12.78 -2.32
C LYS A 440 20.98 -14.16 -2.07
N TRP A 441 19.84 -14.23 -1.37
CA TRP A 441 19.18 -15.51 -1.07
C TRP A 441 18.84 -16.27 -2.36
N LEU A 442 18.22 -15.62 -3.34
CA LEU A 442 17.81 -16.29 -4.58
C LEU A 442 19.03 -16.82 -5.36
N MET A 443 20.11 -16.03 -5.43
CA MET A 443 21.34 -16.48 -6.08
C MET A 443 22.02 -17.65 -5.36
N GLU A 444 21.95 -17.70 -4.02
CA GLU A 444 22.45 -18.84 -3.23
C GLU A 444 21.62 -20.09 -3.47
N GLU A 445 20.29 -19.98 -3.52
CA GLU A 445 19.39 -21.10 -3.81
C GLU A 445 19.61 -21.66 -5.22
N ILE A 446 19.70 -20.80 -6.24
CA ILE A 446 19.99 -21.21 -7.62
C ILE A 446 21.34 -21.91 -7.73
N LYS A 447 22.37 -21.43 -7.03
CA LYS A 447 23.69 -22.08 -7.02
C LYS A 447 23.66 -23.44 -6.30
N ARG A 448 22.83 -23.59 -5.26
CA ARG A 448 22.69 -24.83 -4.50
C ARG A 448 21.95 -25.90 -5.31
N ASP A 449 20.87 -25.51 -5.99
CA ASP A 449 20.07 -26.39 -6.84
C ASP A 449 19.68 -25.69 -8.15
N PRO A 450 20.58 -25.68 -9.14
CA PRO A 450 20.37 -24.92 -10.38
C PRO A 450 19.24 -25.50 -11.27
N LYS A 451 18.82 -26.76 -11.02
CA LYS A 451 17.75 -27.42 -11.79
C LYS A 451 16.38 -27.31 -11.12
N ALA A 452 16.27 -26.63 -10.00
CA ALA A 452 14.97 -26.42 -9.38
C ALA A 452 14.13 -25.39 -10.16
N THR A 453 12.83 -25.64 -10.22
CA THR A 453 11.81 -24.73 -10.81
C THR A 453 11.16 -23.85 -9.75
N GLU A 454 11.43 -24.14 -8.47
CA GLU A 454 10.92 -23.38 -7.34
C GLU A 454 11.91 -23.36 -6.18
N TYR A 455 11.84 -22.32 -5.38
CA TYR A 455 12.65 -22.17 -4.16
C TYR A 455 11.78 -21.74 -3.00
N SER A 456 11.99 -22.36 -1.84
CA SER A 456 11.21 -22.12 -0.65
C SER A 456 12.02 -21.44 0.44
N MET A 457 11.48 -20.37 1.01
CA MET A 457 12.01 -19.74 2.20
C MET A 457 11.07 -19.94 3.39
N LYS A 458 11.68 -20.10 4.56
CA LYS A 458 10.96 -20.29 5.81
C LYS A 458 11.00 -19.02 6.65
N LYS A 459 9.92 -18.73 7.35
CA LYS A 459 9.77 -17.59 8.22
C LYS A 459 8.90 -17.91 9.42
N MET A 460 9.25 -17.36 10.57
CA MET A 460 8.37 -17.33 11.72
C MET A 460 7.29 -16.27 11.54
N SER A 461 6.03 -16.66 11.78
CA SER A 461 4.86 -15.79 11.69
C SER A 461 3.91 -16.07 12.86
N PRO A 462 3.31 -15.04 13.47
CA PRO A 462 2.34 -15.26 14.54
C PRO A 462 1.06 -15.90 13.99
N VAL A 463 0.46 -16.76 14.76
CA VAL A 463 -0.92 -17.20 14.56
C VAL A 463 -1.82 -16.09 15.09
N THR A 464 -2.18 -15.16 14.20
CA THR A 464 -3.05 -14.03 14.52
C THR A 464 -4.49 -14.47 14.72
N LEU A 465 -5.35 -13.59 15.24
CA LEU A 465 -6.77 -13.88 15.44
C LEU A 465 -7.44 -14.41 14.15
N ALA A 466 -7.22 -13.75 13.01
CA ALA A 466 -7.80 -14.18 11.73
C ALA A 466 -7.31 -15.58 11.31
N VAL A 467 -6.02 -15.87 11.51
CA VAL A 467 -5.44 -17.19 11.19
C VAL A 467 -5.98 -18.28 12.13
N ALA A 468 -6.13 -17.97 13.41
CA ALA A 468 -6.64 -18.91 14.41
C ALA A 468 -8.10 -19.30 14.14
N LEU A 469 -8.94 -18.35 13.80
CA LEU A 469 -10.35 -18.58 13.46
C LEU A 469 -10.54 -19.48 12.23
N ASN A 470 -9.59 -19.46 11.30
CA ASN A 470 -9.60 -20.32 10.10
C ASN A 470 -9.05 -21.74 10.34
N GLY A 471 -9.13 -22.28 11.58
CA GLY A 471 -8.86 -23.69 11.86
C GLY A 471 -7.64 -23.99 12.73
N ASN A 472 -7.05 -22.95 13.38
CA ASN A 472 -5.90 -23.13 14.28
C ASN A 472 -6.13 -22.44 15.64
N TRP A 473 -7.36 -22.50 16.17
CA TRP A 473 -7.73 -21.76 17.39
C TRP A 473 -6.83 -22.06 18.59
N GLU A 474 -6.49 -23.32 18.79
CA GLU A 474 -5.61 -23.80 19.86
C GLU A 474 -4.19 -23.24 19.80
N LYS A 475 -3.80 -22.73 18.64
CA LYS A 475 -2.46 -22.13 18.39
C LYS A 475 -2.47 -20.61 18.40
N LEU A 476 -3.60 -19.97 18.75
CA LEU A 476 -3.68 -18.52 18.83
C LEU A 476 -2.47 -17.95 19.60
N GLY A 477 -1.84 -16.91 19.09
CA GLY A 477 -0.69 -16.24 19.71
C GLY A 477 0.63 -17.03 19.68
N GLU A 478 0.67 -18.21 19.07
CA GLU A 478 1.93 -18.92 18.85
C GLU A 478 2.69 -18.38 17.66
N LEU A 479 4.01 -18.57 17.64
CA LEU A 479 4.81 -18.41 16.43
C LEU A 479 4.86 -19.74 15.69
N ARG A 480 4.53 -19.73 14.40
CA ARG A 480 4.65 -20.88 13.52
C ARG A 480 5.59 -20.58 12.37
N GLU A 481 6.29 -21.61 11.92
CA GLU A 481 7.02 -21.55 10.68
C GLU A 481 6.03 -21.56 9.50
N ILE A 482 6.14 -20.60 8.61
CA ILE A 482 5.43 -20.58 7.34
C ILE A 482 6.43 -20.64 6.19
N THR A 483 6.05 -21.31 5.12
CA THR A 483 6.85 -21.45 3.91
C THR A 483 6.28 -20.53 2.82
N LYS A 484 7.16 -19.76 2.19
CA LYS A 484 6.85 -19.03 0.96
C LYS A 484 7.63 -19.65 -0.18
N THR A 485 6.92 -20.10 -1.20
CA THR A 485 7.53 -20.64 -2.42
C THR A 485 7.61 -19.56 -3.50
N VAL A 486 8.75 -19.48 -4.16
CA VAL A 486 9.02 -18.63 -5.32
C VAL A 486 9.15 -19.54 -6.52
N TYR A 487 8.20 -19.47 -7.43
CA TYR A 487 8.19 -20.24 -8.68
C TYR A 487 8.92 -19.49 -9.78
N ILE A 488 9.77 -20.19 -10.53
CA ILE A 488 10.47 -19.66 -11.69
C ILE A 488 9.50 -19.62 -12.88
N GLY A 489 9.43 -18.49 -13.56
CA GLY A 489 8.59 -18.33 -14.75
C GLY A 489 7.12 -18.01 -14.48
N ASN A 490 6.69 -17.94 -13.21
CA ASN A 490 5.29 -17.63 -12.90
C ASN A 490 4.98 -16.13 -13.12
N ASN A 491 4.15 -15.86 -14.13
CA ASN A 491 3.62 -14.53 -14.39
C ASN A 491 2.16 -14.60 -14.84
N VAL A 492 1.25 -14.26 -13.94
CA VAL A 492 -0.19 -14.30 -14.22
C VAL A 492 -0.67 -13.11 -15.04
N LYS A 493 0.09 -12.00 -15.08
CA LYS A 493 -0.33 -10.76 -15.76
C LYS A 493 0.07 -10.67 -17.22
N ARG A 494 1.06 -11.47 -17.63
CA ARG A 494 1.57 -11.47 -19.01
C ARG A 494 1.87 -12.89 -19.45
N GLN A 495 1.90 -13.12 -20.76
CA GLN A 495 2.22 -14.41 -21.35
C GLN A 495 3.66 -14.43 -21.88
N TYR A 496 4.31 -15.58 -21.80
CA TYR A 496 5.63 -15.85 -22.36
C TYR A 496 5.51 -16.94 -23.43
N LYS A 497 6.14 -16.71 -24.59
CA LYS A 497 6.23 -17.74 -25.64
C LYS A 497 7.06 -18.94 -25.17
N LYS A 498 8.02 -18.68 -24.30
CA LYS A 498 8.85 -19.67 -23.63
C LYS A 498 9.12 -19.17 -22.20
N THR A 499 9.07 -20.06 -21.24
CA THR A 499 9.45 -19.79 -19.85
C THR A 499 10.75 -20.52 -19.48
N PRO A 500 11.50 -20.05 -18.50
CA PRO A 500 12.65 -20.80 -17.99
C PRO A 500 12.21 -22.19 -17.50
N GLU A 501 12.97 -23.20 -17.86
CA GLU A 501 12.74 -24.56 -17.36
C GLU A 501 13.29 -24.73 -15.94
N TYR A 502 14.44 -24.10 -15.65
CA TYR A 502 15.17 -24.21 -14.40
C TYR A 502 15.74 -22.87 -13.95
N GLY A 503 16.17 -22.79 -12.71
CA GLY A 503 16.88 -21.62 -12.17
C GLY A 503 18.18 -21.31 -12.90
N GLU A 504 18.92 -22.35 -13.33
CA GLU A 504 20.13 -22.19 -14.16
C GLU A 504 19.84 -21.51 -15.50
N ASP A 505 18.74 -21.92 -16.16
CA ASP A 505 18.31 -21.34 -17.43
C ASP A 505 18.01 -19.84 -17.30
N LEU A 506 17.40 -19.46 -16.15
CA LEU A 506 17.14 -18.07 -15.81
C LEU A 506 18.39 -17.19 -15.76
N LEU A 507 19.53 -17.73 -15.31
CA LEU A 507 20.79 -16.99 -15.20
C LEU A 507 21.45 -16.73 -16.54
N ASN A 508 21.14 -17.54 -17.55
CA ASN A 508 21.79 -17.52 -18.87
C ASN A 508 20.93 -16.90 -19.97
N ASN A 509 19.63 -16.70 -19.73
CA ASN A 509 18.66 -16.26 -20.75
C ASN A 509 17.76 -15.13 -20.27
N TYR A 510 17.17 -14.42 -21.23
CA TYR A 510 16.13 -13.44 -21.02
C TYR A 510 14.85 -13.88 -21.70
N TYR A 511 13.75 -13.82 -20.98
CA TYR A 511 12.42 -14.19 -21.45
C TYR A 511 11.54 -12.96 -21.46
N LYS A 512 11.14 -12.51 -22.67
CA LYS A 512 10.25 -11.37 -22.87
C LYS A 512 8.82 -11.86 -22.87
N SER A 513 7.96 -11.11 -22.21
CA SER A 513 6.53 -11.36 -22.21
C SER A 513 5.79 -10.45 -23.17
N GLU A 514 4.60 -10.89 -23.56
CA GLU A 514 3.60 -10.13 -24.30
C GLU A 514 2.36 -9.91 -23.43
N PRO A 515 1.59 -8.83 -23.65
CA PRO A 515 0.31 -8.67 -22.96
C PRO A 515 -0.65 -9.78 -23.35
N TRP A 516 -1.59 -10.10 -22.46
CA TRP A 516 -2.70 -10.96 -22.81
C TRP A 516 -3.62 -10.28 -23.82
N ASP A 517 -4.22 -11.07 -24.71
CA ASP A 517 -5.39 -10.63 -25.45
C ASP A 517 -6.60 -10.58 -24.52
N ILE A 518 -7.42 -9.52 -24.64
CA ILE A 518 -8.58 -9.30 -23.77
C ILE A 518 -9.59 -10.46 -23.85
N THR A 519 -9.70 -11.12 -25.00
CA THR A 519 -10.63 -12.23 -25.20
C THR A 519 -10.28 -13.45 -24.34
N VAL A 520 -9.01 -13.63 -24.01
CA VAL A 520 -8.54 -14.69 -23.12
C VAL A 520 -8.84 -14.39 -21.66
N ILE A 521 -8.72 -13.10 -21.26
CA ILE A 521 -8.91 -12.68 -19.86
C ILE A 521 -10.39 -12.58 -19.50
N SER A 522 -11.22 -12.08 -20.43
CA SER A 522 -12.65 -11.87 -20.22
C SER A 522 -13.47 -13.16 -20.31
N ASN A 523 -12.94 -14.17 -20.97
CA ASN A 523 -13.53 -15.51 -21.08
C ASN A 523 -12.51 -16.56 -20.58
N PRO A 524 -12.20 -16.60 -19.27
CA PRO A 524 -11.31 -17.62 -18.75
C PRO A 524 -11.93 -19.00 -19.08
N VAL A 525 -11.11 -19.87 -19.67
CA VAL A 525 -11.47 -21.27 -19.86
C VAL A 525 -11.76 -21.83 -18.47
N GLU A 526 -12.97 -22.35 -18.23
CA GLU A 526 -13.27 -23.07 -17.00
C GLU A 526 -12.22 -24.18 -16.83
N GLU A 527 -11.38 -24.07 -15.80
CA GLU A 527 -10.50 -25.19 -15.47
C GLU A 527 -11.40 -26.41 -15.17
N PRO A 528 -11.13 -27.56 -15.78
CA PRO A 528 -11.89 -28.76 -15.42
C PRO A 528 -11.72 -29.03 -13.93
N ASP A 529 -12.85 -29.18 -13.23
CA ASP A 529 -12.91 -29.54 -11.84
C ASP A 529 -11.97 -30.74 -11.56
N HIS A 530 -10.92 -30.52 -10.77
CA HIS A 530 -10.04 -31.54 -10.23
C HIS A 530 -10.18 -31.66 -8.71
#